data_1e559116a7e49df36fce90e7e973a867
#
_entry.id   1e559116a7e49df36fce90e7e973a867
#
_cell.length_a   1.000
_cell.length_b   1.000
_cell.length_c   1.000
_cell.angle_alpha   90.00
_cell.angle_beta   90.00
_cell.angle_gamma   90.00
#
_symmetry.space_group_name_H-M   'P 1'
#
loop_
_entity.id
_entity.type
_entity.pdbx_description
1 polymer ?
#
loop_
_entity_poly.entity_id
_entity_poly.type
_entity_poly.pdbx_seq_one_letter_code
_entity_poly.pdbx_strand_id
1 'polypeptide(L)'
;YGDTAGKSPKADLASIFEKAFIQSHDGGTKSMFPHAGASASFSAITMQKISGIPGIPLVNVSAYRGIIKDKTIAAINSGHPVVAESSLFAGDAQVTADGNQENIKIASSHVYTVAAADENGVTLINPWGHNNRSGGSGGRTGATFTISWEEFYANYGDVTVGFIP
;
A
#
# COMPACT_ATOMS: atom_id res chain seq x y z
N TYR A 1 10.70 -2.72 7.17
CA TYR A 1 12.16 -2.67 7.07
C TYR A 1 12.51 -2.16 5.68
N GLY A 2 12.67 -0.84 5.55
CA GLY A 2 13.33 -0.32 4.37
C GLY A 2 14.69 -0.98 4.28
N ASP A 3 14.97 -1.66 3.17
CA ASP A 3 16.27 -2.27 2.92
C ASP A 3 17.31 -1.17 2.75
N THR A 4 17.93 -0.78 3.86
CA THR A 4 19.07 0.13 3.89
C THR A 4 20.37 -0.65 3.98
N ALA A 5 20.44 -1.84 3.37
CA ALA A 5 21.69 -2.57 3.24
C ALA A 5 22.71 -1.69 2.50
N GLY A 6 23.57 -1.02 3.26
CA GLY A 6 24.73 -0.32 2.74
C GLY A 6 24.79 1.20 2.92
N LYS A 7 23.81 1.85 3.54
CA LYS A 7 23.95 3.26 3.94
C LYS A 7 23.82 3.41 5.44
N SER A 8 24.76 4.14 6.04
CA SER A 8 24.68 4.56 7.44
C SER A 8 23.28 5.06 7.76
N PRO A 9 22.61 4.57 8.80
CA PRO A 9 21.22 4.90 9.07
C PRO A 9 21.13 6.36 9.48
N LYS A 10 20.92 7.26 8.53
CA LYS A 10 20.24 8.50 8.86
C LYS A 10 18.80 8.07 9.14
N ALA A 11 18.44 8.06 10.43
CA ALA A 11 17.06 7.86 10.83
C ALA A 11 16.24 8.94 10.16
N ASP A 12 15.59 8.59 9.04
CA ASP A 12 14.61 9.48 8.44
C ASP A 12 13.32 9.44 9.26
N LEU A 13 12.48 10.44 9.07
CA LEU A 13 11.23 10.58 9.81
C LEU A 13 10.34 9.33 9.65
N ALA A 14 10.32 8.74 8.46
CA ALA A 14 9.54 7.54 8.15
C ALA A 14 9.99 6.34 8.99
N SER A 15 11.31 6.12 9.10
CA SER A 15 11.88 5.04 9.93
C SER A 15 11.60 5.24 11.42
N ILE A 16 11.55 6.48 11.88
CA ILE A 16 11.20 6.81 13.27
C ILE A 16 9.72 6.48 13.53
N PHE A 17 8.83 6.90 12.63
CA PHE A 17 7.41 6.61 12.74
C PHE A 17 7.12 5.11 12.65
N GLU A 18 7.75 4.38 11.74
CA GLU A 18 7.60 2.93 11.62
C GLU A 18 8.02 2.22 12.91
N LYS A 19 9.18 2.57 13.48
CA LYS A 19 9.64 2.00 14.75
C LYS A 19 8.72 2.33 15.90
N ALA A 20 8.28 3.58 16.02
CA ALA A 20 7.36 4.01 17.07
C ALA A 20 6.00 3.28 16.94
N PHE A 21 5.53 3.08 15.73
CA PHE A 21 4.30 2.34 15.45
C PHE A 21 4.44 0.87 15.86
N ILE A 22 5.49 0.17 15.44
CA ILE A 22 5.78 -1.22 15.82
C ILE A 22 5.86 -1.33 17.34
N GLN A 23 6.57 -0.42 17.99
CA GLN A 23 6.73 -0.42 19.45
C GLN A 23 5.41 -0.19 20.18
N SER A 24 4.52 0.67 19.66
CA SER A 24 3.20 0.93 20.24
C SER A 24 2.21 -0.22 20.03
N HIS A 25 2.44 -1.06 19.03
CA HIS A 25 1.50 -2.12 18.63
C HIS A 25 1.81 -3.44 19.32
N ASP A 26 3.06 -3.84 19.41
CA ASP A 26 3.50 -5.18 19.82
C ASP A 26 4.34 -5.21 21.12
N GLY A 27 4.43 -4.12 21.85
CA GLY A 27 5.33 -4.05 23.01
C GLY A 27 6.81 -4.20 22.64
N GLY A 28 7.15 -3.94 21.38
CA GLY A 28 8.53 -3.68 20.95
C GLY A 28 9.29 -4.78 20.21
N THR A 29 8.88 -6.05 20.17
CA THR A 29 9.70 -7.05 19.48
C THR A 29 9.02 -8.37 19.09
N LYS A 30 7.76 -8.56 19.38
CA LYS A 30 7.09 -9.85 19.09
C LYS A 30 5.90 -9.65 18.16
N SER A 31 6.17 -9.28 16.91
CA SER A 31 5.19 -9.48 15.86
C SER A 31 4.90 -10.98 15.73
N MET A 32 3.63 -11.35 15.68
CA MET A 32 3.21 -12.72 15.41
C MET A 32 3.69 -13.16 14.01
N PHE A 33 4.15 -12.20 13.20
CA PHE A 33 4.75 -12.39 11.88
C PHE A 33 6.07 -11.61 11.81
N PRO A 34 7.20 -12.19 12.24
CA PRO A 34 8.49 -11.49 12.37
C PRO A 34 9.04 -10.90 11.06
N HIS A 35 8.44 -11.23 9.93
CA HIS A 35 8.81 -10.71 8.61
C HIS A 35 7.74 -9.84 7.95
N ALA A 36 6.59 -9.63 8.59
CA ALA A 36 5.49 -8.89 8.01
C ALA A 36 5.53 -7.36 8.32
N GLY A 37 6.35 -6.95 9.29
CA GLY A 37 6.43 -5.54 9.69
C GLY A 37 5.06 -4.96 10.07
N ALA A 38 4.87 -3.68 9.82
CA ALA A 38 3.59 -2.99 10.06
C ALA A 38 2.47 -3.43 9.09
N SER A 39 2.80 -4.15 8.02
CA SER A 39 1.84 -4.58 6.99
C SER A 39 0.85 -5.65 7.47
N ALA A 40 1.10 -6.29 8.61
CA ALA A 40 0.16 -7.26 9.18
C ALA A 40 -0.95 -6.63 10.04
N SER A 41 -0.97 -5.31 10.18
CA SER A 41 -2.00 -4.59 10.94
C SER A 41 -3.13 -4.18 10.00
N PHE A 42 -4.37 -4.26 10.47
CA PHE A 42 -5.50 -3.70 9.74
C PHE A 42 -5.28 -2.21 9.50
N SER A 43 -5.28 -1.78 8.24
CA SER A 43 -4.98 -0.41 7.83
C SER A 43 -5.84 0.64 8.55
N ALA A 44 -7.11 0.32 8.85
CA ALA A 44 -8.00 1.18 9.60
C ALA A 44 -7.52 1.47 11.04
N ILE A 45 -6.98 0.46 11.75
CA ILE A 45 -6.43 0.61 13.11
C ILE A 45 -5.12 1.40 13.05
N THR A 46 -4.31 1.18 12.03
CA THR A 46 -3.08 1.94 11.80
C THR A 46 -3.39 3.43 11.62
N MET A 47 -4.37 3.76 10.79
CA MET A 47 -4.83 5.14 10.60
C MET A 47 -5.29 5.77 11.92
N GLN A 48 -6.07 5.04 12.73
CA GLN A 48 -6.51 5.53 14.05
C GLN A 48 -5.33 5.86 14.98
N LYS A 49 -4.29 5.05 14.98
CA LYS A 49 -3.12 5.30 15.83
C LYS A 49 -2.31 6.52 15.40
N ILE A 50 -2.31 6.82 14.10
CA ILE A 50 -1.57 7.95 13.54
C ILE A 50 -2.37 9.25 13.68
N SER A 51 -3.67 9.24 13.33
CA SER A 51 -4.52 10.44 13.24
C SER A 51 -5.46 10.63 14.44
N GLY A 52 -5.61 9.60 15.28
CA GLY A 52 -6.63 9.58 16.35
C GLY A 52 -8.02 9.19 15.84
N ILE A 53 -8.23 9.11 14.54
CA ILE A 53 -9.53 8.80 13.91
C ILE A 53 -9.40 7.48 13.15
N PRO A 54 -10.29 6.49 13.37
CA PRO A 54 -10.24 5.22 12.63
C PRO A 54 -10.45 5.44 11.14
N GLY A 55 -9.67 4.75 10.31
CA GLY A 55 -9.91 4.71 8.87
C GLY A 55 -11.18 3.94 8.52
N ILE A 56 -11.76 4.23 7.37
CA ILE A 56 -12.92 3.49 6.83
C ILE A 56 -12.41 2.47 5.81
N PRO A 57 -12.49 1.16 6.10
CA PRO A 57 -12.14 0.14 5.12
C PRO A 57 -13.26 -0.05 4.10
N LEU A 58 -12.89 -0.10 2.84
CA LEU A 58 -13.75 -0.40 1.69
C LEU A 58 -13.32 -1.76 1.13
N VAL A 59 -14.00 -2.81 1.55
CA VAL A 59 -13.64 -4.19 1.16
C VAL A 59 -14.01 -4.47 -0.30
N ASN A 60 -13.05 -5.02 -1.05
CA ASN A 60 -13.22 -5.34 -2.46
C ASN A 60 -14.10 -6.59 -2.65
N VAL A 61 -15.39 -6.39 -2.67
CA VAL A 61 -16.36 -7.37 -3.15
C VAL A 61 -16.96 -6.91 -4.47
N SER A 62 -17.18 -7.83 -5.39
CA SER A 62 -17.55 -7.50 -6.78
C SER A 62 -18.78 -6.57 -6.91
N ALA A 63 -19.77 -6.71 -6.02
CA ALA A 63 -20.97 -5.88 -5.99
C ALA A 63 -20.70 -4.40 -5.64
N TYR A 64 -19.56 -4.09 -5.01
CA TYR A 64 -19.25 -2.74 -4.52
C TYR A 64 -18.09 -2.06 -5.25
N ARG A 65 -17.55 -2.66 -6.32
CA ARG A 65 -16.39 -2.14 -7.05
C ARG A 65 -16.56 -0.71 -7.54
N GLY A 66 -17.74 -0.37 -8.07
CA GLY A 66 -18.05 1.00 -8.46
C GLY A 66 -18.02 1.98 -7.28
N ILE A 67 -18.59 1.59 -6.14
CA ILE A 67 -18.56 2.40 -4.92
C ILE A 67 -17.15 2.58 -4.40
N ILE A 68 -16.33 1.54 -4.44
CA ILE A 68 -14.92 1.60 -4.02
C ILE A 68 -14.17 2.61 -4.89
N LYS A 69 -14.32 2.53 -6.21
CA LYS A 69 -13.72 3.47 -7.16
C LYS A 69 -14.13 4.91 -6.83
N ASP A 70 -15.43 5.19 -6.79
CA ASP A 70 -15.96 6.54 -6.56
C ASP A 70 -15.49 7.11 -5.21
N LYS A 71 -15.52 6.31 -4.15
CA LYS A 71 -15.09 6.72 -2.82
C LYS A 71 -13.58 6.94 -2.73
N THR A 72 -12.78 6.11 -3.41
CA THR A 72 -11.33 6.28 -3.48
C THR A 72 -10.97 7.57 -4.22
N ILE A 73 -11.58 7.83 -5.38
CA ILE A 73 -11.38 9.06 -6.15
C ILE A 73 -11.79 10.28 -5.32
N ALA A 74 -12.97 10.24 -4.69
CA ALA A 74 -13.46 11.35 -3.86
C ALA A 74 -12.55 11.61 -2.66
N ALA A 75 -12.06 10.59 -1.98
CA ALA A 75 -11.16 10.71 -0.84
C ALA A 75 -9.82 11.38 -1.24
N ILE A 76 -9.21 10.89 -2.32
CA ILE A 76 -7.96 11.47 -2.85
C ILE A 76 -8.16 12.93 -3.24
N ASN A 77 -9.21 13.25 -3.98
CA ASN A 77 -9.52 14.62 -4.41
C ASN A 77 -9.82 15.58 -3.23
N SER A 78 -10.25 15.02 -2.10
CA SER A 78 -10.49 15.78 -0.86
C SER A 78 -9.26 15.86 0.05
N GLY A 79 -8.11 15.32 -0.38
CA GLY A 79 -6.86 15.33 0.39
C GLY A 79 -6.81 14.35 1.55
N HIS A 80 -7.70 13.37 1.60
CA HIS A 80 -7.64 12.33 2.62
C HIS A 80 -6.53 11.32 2.31
N PRO A 81 -5.79 10.84 3.31
CA PRO A 81 -4.83 9.76 3.13
C PRO A 81 -5.56 8.46 2.81
N VAL A 82 -5.09 7.77 1.78
CA VAL A 82 -5.67 6.50 1.33
C VAL A 82 -4.56 5.47 1.18
N VAL A 83 -4.82 4.27 1.67
CA VAL A 83 -3.95 3.11 1.45
C VAL A 83 -4.74 1.96 0.86
N ALA A 84 -4.07 1.10 0.11
CA ALA A 84 -4.63 -0.12 -0.45
C ALA A 84 -3.87 -1.34 0.08
N GLU A 85 -4.58 -2.35 0.54
CA GLU A 85 -4.00 -3.60 0.99
C GLU A 85 -4.17 -4.67 -0.08
N SER A 86 -3.04 -5.24 -0.51
CA SER A 86 -3.06 -6.32 -1.49
C SER A 86 -3.59 -7.62 -0.88
N SER A 87 -4.26 -8.41 -1.70
CA SER A 87 -4.84 -9.68 -1.27
C SER A 87 -3.75 -10.69 -0.90
N LEU A 88 -4.13 -11.72 -0.13
CA LEU A 88 -3.27 -12.86 0.16
C LEU A 88 -2.84 -13.60 -1.12
N PHE A 89 -3.66 -13.54 -2.16
CA PHE A 89 -3.46 -14.19 -3.45
C PHE A 89 -3.09 -13.21 -4.56
N ALA A 90 -2.54 -12.03 -4.21
CA ALA A 90 -2.04 -11.09 -5.20
C ALA A 90 -0.98 -11.74 -6.08
N GLY A 91 -1.03 -11.45 -7.37
CA GLY A 91 -0.19 -12.05 -8.40
C GLY A 91 0.55 -11.01 -9.22
N ASP A 92 0.76 -11.36 -10.48
CA ASP A 92 1.34 -10.47 -11.47
C ASP A 92 0.29 -9.48 -11.98
N ALA A 93 0.70 -8.26 -12.25
CA ALA A 93 -0.15 -7.21 -12.77
C ALA A 93 0.54 -6.42 -13.87
N GLN A 94 -0.22 -6.06 -14.90
CA GLN A 94 0.22 -5.12 -15.91
C GLN A 94 0.02 -3.68 -15.42
N VAL A 95 1.08 -2.90 -15.39
CA VAL A 95 1.09 -1.55 -14.82
C VAL A 95 1.86 -0.59 -15.73
N THR A 96 1.68 0.71 -15.52
CA THR A 96 2.55 1.74 -16.05
C THR A 96 3.50 2.20 -14.95
N ALA A 97 4.79 1.96 -15.10
CA ALA A 97 5.83 2.39 -14.18
C ALA A 97 6.96 3.09 -14.97
N ASP A 98 7.44 4.21 -14.43
CA ASP A 98 8.51 5.02 -15.09
C ASP A 98 8.18 5.36 -16.55
N GLY A 99 6.89 5.55 -16.88
CA GLY A 99 6.41 5.87 -18.23
C GLY A 99 6.32 4.68 -19.19
N ASN A 100 6.61 3.47 -18.74
CA ASN A 100 6.60 2.25 -19.54
C ASN A 100 5.54 1.25 -19.05
N GLN A 101 5.05 0.42 -19.97
CA GLN A 101 4.27 -0.75 -19.59
C GLN A 101 5.19 -1.81 -19.00
N GLU A 102 4.89 -2.24 -17.80
CA GLU A 102 5.68 -3.19 -17.04
C GLU A 102 4.78 -4.31 -16.50
N ASN A 103 5.33 -5.49 -16.37
CA ASN A 103 4.69 -6.58 -15.62
C ASN A 103 5.39 -6.69 -14.27
N ILE A 104 4.68 -6.41 -13.20
CA ILE A 104 5.23 -6.47 -11.83
C ILE A 104 4.52 -7.52 -11.00
N LYS A 105 5.24 -8.05 -10.03
CA LYS A 105 4.67 -8.92 -9.01
C LYS A 105 4.18 -8.07 -7.86
N ILE A 106 2.87 -8.03 -7.63
CA ILE A 106 2.28 -7.40 -6.47
C ILE A 106 2.63 -8.24 -5.22
N ALA A 107 3.23 -7.59 -4.23
CA ALA A 107 3.51 -8.27 -2.97
C ALA A 107 2.19 -8.60 -2.26
N SER A 108 2.00 -9.85 -1.83
CA SER A 108 0.79 -10.31 -1.13
C SER A 108 0.76 -9.78 0.30
N SER A 109 -0.45 -9.52 0.83
CA SER A 109 -0.67 -9.03 2.20
C SER A 109 0.22 -7.83 2.54
N HIS A 110 0.29 -6.87 1.62
CA HIS A 110 1.16 -5.71 1.71
C HIS A 110 0.37 -4.42 1.49
N VAL A 111 0.76 -3.36 2.19
CA VAL A 111 0.09 -2.07 2.13
C VAL A 111 0.83 -1.12 1.20
N TYR A 112 0.09 -0.52 0.28
CA TYR A 112 0.56 0.50 -0.66
C TYR A 112 -0.13 1.83 -0.36
N THR A 113 0.58 2.93 -0.55
CA THR A 113 -0.04 4.26 -0.52
C THR A 113 -0.76 4.52 -1.84
N VAL A 114 -1.99 5.01 -1.79
CA VAL A 114 -2.70 5.52 -2.95
C VAL A 114 -2.31 6.99 -3.12
N ALA A 115 -1.57 7.28 -4.19
CA ALA A 115 -1.07 8.63 -4.49
C ALA A 115 -2.04 9.43 -5.37
N ALA A 116 -2.74 8.74 -6.27
CA ALA A 116 -3.76 9.33 -7.15
C ALA A 116 -4.78 8.26 -7.56
N ALA A 117 -5.97 8.69 -7.93
CA ALA A 117 -6.98 7.83 -8.53
C ALA A 117 -7.87 8.65 -9.46
N ASP A 118 -8.23 8.08 -10.61
CA ASP A 118 -9.16 8.66 -11.57
C ASP A 118 -10.05 7.57 -12.19
N GLU A 119 -10.82 7.91 -13.23
CA GLU A 119 -11.70 6.97 -13.92
C GLU A 119 -10.94 5.79 -14.57
N ASN A 120 -9.66 5.97 -14.92
CA ASN A 120 -8.86 5.00 -15.66
C ASN A 120 -8.08 4.05 -14.74
N GLY A 121 -7.73 4.47 -13.52
CA GLY A 121 -6.94 3.64 -12.63
C GLY A 121 -6.49 4.30 -11.34
N VAL A 122 -5.57 3.62 -10.68
CA VAL A 122 -5.02 3.99 -9.38
C VAL A 122 -3.51 4.09 -9.46
N THR A 123 -2.93 5.18 -8.97
CA THR A 123 -1.49 5.31 -8.80
C THR A 123 -1.10 4.94 -7.39
N LEU A 124 -0.22 3.97 -7.27
CA LEU A 124 0.22 3.36 -6.03
C LEU A 124 1.71 3.60 -5.80
N ILE A 125 2.08 3.71 -4.53
CA ILE A 125 3.48 3.78 -4.10
C ILE A 125 3.78 2.62 -3.17
N ASN A 126 4.77 1.81 -3.54
CA ASN A 126 5.28 0.76 -2.68
C ASN A 126 6.25 1.33 -1.65
N PRO A 127 6.00 1.20 -0.34
CA PRO A 127 6.88 1.73 0.70
C PRO A 127 8.29 1.10 0.71
N TRP A 128 8.49 -0.01 0.00
CA TRP A 128 9.83 -0.61 -0.15
C TRP A 128 10.75 0.19 -1.08
N GLY A 129 10.25 1.24 -1.74
CA GLY A 129 11.04 2.06 -2.66
C GLY A 129 11.24 1.44 -4.06
N HIS A 130 10.70 0.28 -4.33
CA HIS A 130 10.76 -0.41 -5.61
C HIS A 130 9.68 -1.48 -5.75
N ASN A 131 9.45 -1.95 -6.98
CA ASN A 131 8.63 -3.13 -7.29
C ASN A 131 9.48 -4.18 -8.00
N ASN A 132 9.15 -5.45 -7.82
CA ASN A 132 9.81 -6.54 -8.53
C ASN A 132 9.10 -6.78 -9.87
N ARG A 133 9.86 -6.91 -10.96
CA ARG A 133 9.32 -7.32 -12.26
C ARG A 133 8.91 -8.78 -12.22
N SER A 134 7.82 -9.10 -12.91
CA SER A 134 7.40 -10.49 -13.13
C SER A 134 8.21 -11.14 -14.23
N GLY A 135 8.30 -12.48 -14.19
CA GLY A 135 9.04 -13.26 -15.16
C GLY A 135 10.54 -13.37 -14.89
N GLY A 136 11.20 -14.32 -15.47
CA GLY A 136 12.55 -14.81 -15.15
C GLY A 136 13.73 -13.86 -15.35
N SER A 137 13.51 -12.59 -15.66
CA SER A 137 14.58 -11.59 -15.84
C SER A 137 15.00 -10.86 -14.55
N GLY A 138 14.31 -11.11 -13.42
CA GLY A 138 14.69 -10.68 -12.08
C GLY A 138 15.15 -9.22 -12.01
N GLY A 139 14.29 -8.26 -12.31
CA GLY A 139 14.63 -6.84 -12.23
C GLY A 139 13.72 -6.11 -11.26
N ARG A 140 14.08 -4.85 -10.94
CA ARG A 140 13.25 -3.92 -10.18
C ARG A 140 12.81 -2.77 -11.08
N THR A 141 11.65 -2.20 -10.78
CA THR A 141 11.18 -0.93 -11.33
C THR A 141 10.91 0.04 -10.19
N GLY A 142 10.61 1.30 -10.50
CA GLY A 142 10.35 2.33 -9.50
C GLY A 142 9.24 1.95 -8.51
N ALA A 143 9.21 2.65 -7.38
CA ALA A 143 8.21 2.42 -6.33
C ALA A 143 6.79 2.77 -6.78
N THR A 144 6.68 3.79 -7.65
CA THR A 144 5.40 4.34 -8.11
C THR A 144 4.97 3.67 -9.41
N PHE A 145 3.72 3.25 -9.45
CA PHE A 145 3.11 2.69 -10.65
C PHE A 145 1.61 2.99 -10.71
N THR A 146 1.07 3.02 -11.92
CA THR A 146 -0.37 3.16 -12.16
C THR A 146 -0.92 1.83 -12.67
N ILE A 147 -2.01 1.41 -12.11
CA ILE A 147 -2.70 0.16 -12.40
C ILE A 147 -4.15 0.44 -12.79
N SER A 148 -4.70 -0.28 -13.77
CA SER A 148 -6.12 -0.16 -14.11
C SER A 148 -7.01 -0.64 -12.96
N TRP A 149 -8.26 -0.18 -12.91
CA TRP A 149 -9.21 -0.65 -11.90
C TRP A 149 -9.47 -2.16 -11.98
N GLU A 150 -9.41 -2.75 -13.18
CA GLU A 150 -9.56 -4.20 -13.37
C GLU A 150 -8.44 -4.96 -12.68
N GLU A 151 -7.20 -4.61 -12.97
CA GLU A 151 -6.02 -5.21 -12.35
C GLU A 151 -5.96 -4.91 -10.85
N PHE A 152 -6.40 -3.71 -10.42
CA PHE A 152 -6.50 -3.37 -9.02
C PHE A 152 -7.46 -4.31 -8.29
N TYR A 153 -8.65 -4.53 -8.80
CA TYR A 153 -9.62 -5.44 -8.17
C TYR A 153 -9.20 -6.91 -8.19
N ALA A 154 -8.34 -7.30 -9.10
CA ALA A 154 -7.77 -8.64 -9.13
C ALA A 154 -6.72 -8.87 -8.02
N ASN A 155 -6.01 -7.81 -7.62
CA ASN A 155 -4.84 -7.90 -6.76
C ASN A 155 -5.02 -7.32 -5.35
N TYR A 156 -5.98 -6.42 -5.13
CA TYR A 156 -6.17 -5.72 -3.85
C TYR A 156 -7.45 -6.14 -3.15
N GLY A 157 -7.35 -6.42 -1.86
CA GLY A 157 -8.47 -6.89 -1.02
C GLY A 157 -9.32 -5.76 -0.45
N ASP A 158 -8.71 -4.61 -0.17
CA ASP A 158 -9.41 -3.45 0.36
C ASP A 158 -8.68 -2.12 0.08
N VAL A 159 -9.42 -1.05 0.32
CA VAL A 159 -8.91 0.32 0.38
C VAL A 159 -9.33 0.90 1.72
N THR A 160 -8.41 1.50 2.44
CA THR A 160 -8.73 2.22 3.67
C THR A 160 -8.55 3.72 3.48
N VAL A 161 -9.63 4.46 3.72
CA VAL A 161 -9.62 5.93 3.74
C VAL A 161 -9.37 6.40 5.17
N GLY A 162 -8.32 7.17 5.36
CA GLY A 162 -8.01 7.83 6.62
C GLY A 162 -8.58 9.25 6.67
N PHE A 163 -8.51 9.85 7.86
CA PHE A 163 -8.93 11.23 8.10
C PHE A 163 -7.82 11.98 8.82
N ILE A 164 -7.63 13.22 8.44
CA ILE A 164 -6.75 14.17 9.14
C ILE A 164 -7.67 15.14 9.88
N PRO A 165 -7.48 15.32 11.20
CA PRO A 165 -8.28 16.25 12.00
C PRO A 165 -8.12 17.69 11.54
#